data_8ead5ca74df8a74764953132c712e7e7
#
_entry.id   8ead5ca74df8a74764953132c712e7e7
#
_cell.length_a   1.000
_cell.length_b   1.000
_cell.length_c   1.000
_cell.angle_alpha   90.00
_cell.angle_beta   90.00
_cell.angle_gamma   90.00
#
_symmetry.space_group_name_H-M   'P 1'
#
loop_
_entity.id
_entity.type
_entity.pdbx_description
1 polymer ?
#
loop_
_entity_poly.entity_id
_entity_poly.type
_entity_poly.pdbx_seq_one_letter_code
_entity_poly.pdbx_strand_id
1 'polypeptide(L)'
;MDLKRGIDKAVAKVVESIANQAEAVGDKFEKIEHVAKISANGDEAIGKLIAEAMQRVKTEGVITVEEAKGTETTVDVVEGMQFDRGYISPYFVTDTEKMECQMENPYILIYDKKISVLKDLLPILEPTVQSGRPLLIIAEDIDSEALATLVVNRLRGSLKICAVKAPGFGDRRKAMLEDIAVLTGGTVISEEKGLKLEGATMDMLGTAEKITVDKDTTTIVNGAGDKEAIQARIGQIKIQMENTTSDYDKEKLQERLAKMAGGVAVLYVGAPSEVEMKEKKDRVDDALHATRAAIEEGTVPGGGVAYIRAIDALEGMKGDNEDETTGIEIVKRAIEEPLRPVSYTHLTLPTN
;
A
#
# COMPACT_ATOMS: atom_id res chain seq x y z
N MET A 1 29.26 -23.36 9.33
CA MET A 1 28.77 -22.05 9.78
C MET A 1 29.57 -20.90 9.20
N ASP A 2 30.85 -21.05 9.07
CA ASP A 2 31.75 -19.96 8.65
C ASP A 2 31.59 -19.59 7.16
N LEU A 3 31.35 -20.56 6.29
CA LEU A 3 30.98 -20.28 4.89
C LEU A 3 29.78 -19.32 4.79
N LYS A 4 28.73 -19.54 5.61
CA LYS A 4 27.56 -18.66 5.67
C LYS A 4 27.93 -17.25 6.13
N ARG A 5 28.79 -17.13 7.14
CA ARG A 5 29.26 -15.81 7.63
C ARG A 5 30.00 -15.05 6.54
N GLY A 6 30.83 -15.75 5.73
CA GLY A 6 31.49 -15.14 4.59
C GLY A 6 30.49 -14.62 3.54
N ILE A 7 29.47 -15.41 3.21
CA ILE A 7 28.39 -14.99 2.33
C ILE A 7 27.66 -13.78 2.90
N ASP A 8 27.26 -13.80 4.16
CA ASP A 8 26.51 -12.70 4.79
C ASP A 8 27.34 -11.40 4.82
N LYS A 9 28.65 -11.48 5.11
CA LYS A 9 29.58 -10.34 5.05
C LYS A 9 29.68 -9.74 3.63
N ALA A 10 29.81 -10.60 2.61
CA ALA A 10 29.90 -10.16 1.22
C ALA A 10 28.58 -9.54 0.74
N VAL A 11 27.44 -10.16 1.04
CA VAL A 11 26.11 -9.64 0.68
C VAL A 11 25.89 -8.24 1.30
N ALA A 12 26.26 -8.03 2.57
CA ALA A 12 26.15 -6.72 3.20
C ALA A 12 26.94 -5.65 2.44
N LYS A 13 28.16 -5.96 1.99
CA LYS A 13 29.00 -5.04 1.20
C LYS A 13 28.44 -4.77 -0.20
N VAL A 14 27.88 -5.79 -0.86
CA VAL A 14 27.22 -5.63 -2.16
C VAL A 14 26.00 -4.73 -2.03
N VAL A 15 25.17 -4.93 -1.00
CA VAL A 15 23.98 -4.10 -0.75
C VAL A 15 24.38 -2.64 -0.51
N GLU A 16 25.41 -2.39 0.32
CA GLU A 16 25.96 -1.05 0.55
C GLU A 16 26.44 -0.41 -0.76
N SER A 17 27.16 -1.17 -1.61
CA SER A 17 27.65 -0.69 -2.91
C SER A 17 26.52 -0.36 -3.87
N ILE A 18 25.46 -1.19 -3.93
CA ILE A 18 24.29 -0.93 -4.78
C ILE A 18 23.54 0.30 -4.30
N ALA A 19 23.35 0.47 -2.99
CA ALA A 19 22.71 1.64 -2.42
C ALA A 19 23.48 2.94 -2.77
N ASN A 20 24.81 2.89 -2.76
CA ASN A 20 25.66 4.03 -3.16
C ASN A 20 25.62 4.33 -4.67
N GLN A 21 25.24 3.38 -5.51
CA GLN A 21 25.04 3.56 -6.95
C GLN A 21 23.67 4.12 -7.30
N ALA A 22 22.71 4.09 -6.37
CA ALA A 22 21.34 4.49 -6.62
C ALA A 22 21.23 6.00 -6.90
N GLU A 23 20.61 6.35 -8.00
CA GLU A 23 20.27 7.72 -8.34
C GLU A 23 18.82 8.03 -7.95
N ALA A 24 18.61 9.05 -7.12
CA ALA A 24 17.27 9.48 -6.72
C ALA A 24 16.45 9.93 -7.93
N VAL A 25 15.24 9.40 -8.02
CA VAL A 25 14.24 9.83 -9.01
C VAL A 25 13.61 11.14 -8.56
N GLY A 26 13.23 11.23 -7.28
CA GLY A 26 12.56 12.40 -6.70
C GLY A 26 11.25 12.74 -7.43
N ASP A 27 10.80 13.99 -7.33
CA ASP A 27 9.53 14.46 -7.90
C ASP A 27 9.66 14.90 -9.39
N LYS A 28 10.70 14.46 -10.09
CA LYS A 28 10.94 14.85 -11.49
C LYS A 28 10.02 14.06 -12.41
N PHE A 29 9.00 14.72 -12.94
CA PHE A 29 7.99 14.14 -13.84
C PHE A 29 8.62 13.29 -14.96
N GLU A 30 9.63 13.79 -15.65
CA GLU A 30 10.29 13.07 -16.76
C GLU A 30 10.96 11.77 -16.31
N LYS A 31 11.59 11.75 -15.11
CA LYS A 31 12.19 10.52 -14.57
C LYS A 31 11.13 9.50 -14.17
N ILE A 32 10.04 9.96 -13.56
CA ILE A 32 8.89 9.11 -13.19
C ILE A 32 8.27 8.51 -14.45
N GLU A 33 8.01 9.31 -15.47
CA GLU A 33 7.48 8.86 -16.76
C GLU A 33 8.40 7.81 -17.42
N HIS A 34 9.71 8.03 -17.40
CA HIS A 34 10.67 7.08 -17.97
C HIS A 34 10.67 5.74 -17.25
N VAL A 35 10.67 5.75 -15.92
CA VAL A 35 10.61 4.51 -15.13
C VAL A 35 9.30 3.77 -15.41
N ALA A 36 8.18 4.45 -15.34
CA ALA A 36 6.87 3.87 -15.60
C ALA A 36 6.74 3.32 -17.03
N LYS A 37 7.25 4.04 -18.05
CA LYS A 37 7.28 3.61 -19.44
C LYS A 37 8.10 2.31 -19.60
N ILE A 38 9.30 2.25 -19.03
CA ILE A 38 10.16 1.04 -19.12
C ILE A 38 9.47 -0.13 -18.46
N SER A 39 8.91 0.05 -17.27
CA SER A 39 8.22 -0.98 -16.49
C SER A 39 6.93 -1.45 -17.16
N ALA A 40 6.28 -0.56 -17.94
CA ALA A 40 5.12 -0.88 -18.79
C ALA A 40 5.51 -1.46 -20.16
N ASN A 41 6.69 -2.07 -20.27
CA ASN A 41 7.19 -2.66 -21.53
C ASN A 41 7.29 -1.66 -22.71
N GLY A 42 7.66 -0.43 -22.41
CA GLY A 42 7.83 0.65 -23.41
C GLY A 42 6.55 1.40 -23.78
N ASP A 43 5.43 1.12 -23.10
CA ASP A 43 4.16 1.82 -23.34
C ASP A 43 4.22 3.26 -22.81
N GLU A 44 4.27 4.19 -23.76
CA GLU A 44 4.39 5.62 -23.49
C GLU A 44 3.11 6.22 -22.88
N ALA A 45 1.96 5.68 -23.26
CA ALA A 45 0.67 6.13 -22.75
C ALA A 45 0.51 5.77 -21.26
N ILE A 46 0.87 4.54 -20.88
CA ILE A 46 0.89 4.09 -19.48
C ILE A 46 1.91 4.90 -18.68
N GLY A 47 3.11 5.12 -19.22
CA GLY A 47 4.13 5.94 -18.57
C GLY A 47 3.65 7.34 -18.20
N LYS A 48 3.01 8.03 -19.14
CA LYS A 48 2.41 9.36 -18.93
C LYS A 48 1.29 9.36 -17.92
N LEU A 49 0.38 8.38 -17.99
CA LEU A 49 -0.75 8.26 -17.06
C LEU A 49 -0.30 8.05 -15.62
N ILE A 50 0.71 7.20 -15.38
CA ILE A 50 1.27 6.99 -14.05
C ILE A 50 1.95 8.26 -13.53
N ALA A 51 2.75 8.93 -14.36
CA ALA A 51 3.41 10.17 -13.97
C ALA A 51 2.39 11.29 -13.68
N GLU A 52 1.31 11.39 -14.45
CA GLU A 52 0.21 12.33 -14.21
C GLU A 52 -0.53 12.00 -12.90
N ALA A 53 -0.83 10.73 -12.63
CA ALA A 53 -1.44 10.30 -11.39
C ALA A 53 -0.56 10.67 -10.18
N MET A 54 0.75 10.37 -10.25
CA MET A 54 1.73 10.72 -9.21
C MET A 54 1.79 12.23 -8.97
N GLN A 55 1.75 13.03 -10.04
CA GLN A 55 1.78 14.48 -9.90
C GLN A 55 0.51 15.05 -9.24
N ARG A 56 -0.66 14.47 -9.52
CA ARG A 56 -1.94 14.90 -8.96
C ARG A 56 -2.05 14.62 -7.46
N VAL A 57 -1.59 13.45 -7.01
CA VAL A 57 -1.68 13.03 -5.60
C VAL A 57 -0.43 13.34 -4.79
N LYS A 58 0.67 13.80 -5.43
CA LYS A 58 1.98 14.06 -4.84
C LYS A 58 2.63 12.80 -4.25
N THR A 59 3.75 12.97 -3.54
CA THR A 59 4.56 11.88 -2.97
C THR A 59 3.83 11.03 -1.92
N GLU A 60 2.89 11.62 -1.20
CA GLU A 60 2.14 10.96 -0.11
C GLU A 60 0.80 10.36 -0.59
N GLY A 61 0.45 10.60 -1.85
CA GLY A 61 -0.83 10.17 -2.41
C GLY A 61 -0.85 8.71 -2.82
N VAL A 62 -2.03 8.11 -2.75
CA VAL A 62 -2.27 6.72 -3.13
C VAL A 62 -2.77 6.66 -4.56
N ILE A 63 -2.28 5.67 -5.31
CA ILE A 63 -2.78 5.37 -6.65
C ILE A 63 -3.30 3.93 -6.63
N THR A 64 -4.51 3.73 -7.11
CA THR A 64 -5.14 2.41 -7.30
C THR A 64 -5.45 2.20 -8.77
N VAL A 65 -5.51 0.94 -9.19
CA VAL A 65 -5.80 0.55 -10.58
C VAL A 65 -7.11 -0.20 -10.63
N GLU A 66 -8.07 0.34 -11.39
CA GLU A 66 -9.42 -0.20 -11.51
C GLU A 66 -9.78 -0.46 -12.99
N GLU A 67 -10.80 -1.27 -13.21
CA GLU A 67 -11.34 -1.52 -14.54
C GLU A 67 -12.27 -0.39 -14.96
N ALA A 68 -12.04 0.16 -16.15
CA ALA A 68 -12.94 1.14 -16.75
C ALA A 68 -14.22 0.45 -17.25
N LYS A 69 -15.33 1.16 -17.23
CA LYS A 69 -16.58 0.71 -17.88
C LYS A 69 -16.54 0.83 -19.41
N GLY A 70 -15.52 1.46 -19.95
CA GLY A 70 -15.34 1.72 -21.38
C GLY A 70 -13.96 1.29 -21.89
N THR A 71 -13.63 1.66 -23.11
CA THR A 71 -12.38 1.30 -23.77
C THR A 71 -11.23 2.28 -23.48
N GLU A 72 -11.54 3.45 -22.95
CA GLU A 72 -10.55 4.49 -22.65
C GLU A 72 -9.95 4.31 -21.27
N THR A 73 -8.65 4.55 -21.17
CA THR A 73 -7.93 4.57 -19.89
C THR A 73 -7.84 6.01 -19.38
N THR A 74 -8.31 6.25 -18.17
CA THR A 74 -8.40 7.59 -17.56
C THR A 74 -7.82 7.61 -16.15
N VAL A 75 -7.51 8.82 -15.67
CA VAL A 75 -7.04 9.08 -14.30
C VAL A 75 -8.00 10.04 -13.62
N ASP A 76 -8.62 9.61 -12.56
CA ASP A 76 -9.44 10.46 -11.69
C ASP A 76 -8.87 10.54 -10.28
N VAL A 77 -9.04 11.69 -9.63
CA VAL A 77 -8.68 11.86 -8.22
C VAL A 77 -9.97 11.94 -7.42
N VAL A 78 -10.14 11.02 -6.48
CA VAL A 78 -11.31 10.92 -5.63
C VAL A 78 -10.95 11.11 -4.16
N GLU A 79 -11.95 11.44 -3.36
CA GLU A 79 -11.80 11.50 -1.91
C GLU A 79 -11.45 10.10 -1.37
N GLY A 80 -10.36 10.01 -0.61
CA GLY A 80 -9.90 8.72 -0.11
C GLY A 80 -8.63 8.85 0.71
N MET A 81 -8.23 7.76 1.34
CA MET A 81 -6.99 7.69 2.09
C MET A 81 -6.47 6.26 2.23
N GLN A 82 -5.18 6.13 2.48
CA GLN A 82 -4.56 4.86 2.89
C GLN A 82 -3.95 5.00 4.28
N PHE A 83 -4.00 3.94 5.07
CA PHE A 83 -3.30 3.87 6.34
C PHE A 83 -2.63 2.50 6.52
N ASP A 84 -1.55 2.50 7.30
CA ASP A 84 -0.62 1.38 7.46
C ASP A 84 -1.15 0.35 8.48
N ARG A 85 -2.27 -0.27 8.18
CA ARG A 85 -2.85 -1.41 8.89
C ARG A 85 -3.58 -2.31 7.91
N GLY A 86 -3.15 -3.56 7.82
CA GLY A 86 -3.79 -4.58 7.02
C GLY A 86 -4.80 -5.42 7.82
N TYR A 87 -5.30 -6.47 7.20
CA TYR A 87 -6.29 -7.36 7.82
C TYR A 87 -5.72 -8.07 9.06
N ILE A 88 -6.55 -8.22 10.10
CA ILE A 88 -6.17 -8.93 11.32
C ILE A 88 -5.96 -10.44 11.08
N SER A 89 -6.64 -10.99 10.08
CA SER A 89 -6.56 -12.41 9.74
C SER A 89 -6.55 -12.63 8.23
N PRO A 90 -5.64 -13.46 7.70
CA PRO A 90 -5.60 -13.80 6.28
C PRO A 90 -6.86 -14.52 5.80
N TYR A 91 -7.67 -15.05 6.68
CA TYR A 91 -8.98 -15.63 6.34
C TYR A 91 -10.01 -14.61 5.86
N PHE A 92 -9.75 -13.31 5.94
CA PHE A 92 -10.59 -12.25 5.35
C PHE A 92 -10.31 -12.00 3.86
N VAL A 93 -9.22 -12.55 3.31
CA VAL A 93 -8.83 -12.39 1.91
C VAL A 93 -9.93 -12.85 0.96
N THR A 94 -10.28 -12.01 -0.02
CA THR A 94 -11.26 -12.31 -1.08
C THR A 94 -10.57 -12.66 -2.39
N ASP A 95 -9.43 -12.05 -2.68
CA ASP A 95 -8.56 -12.32 -3.82
C ASP A 95 -7.29 -13.04 -3.33
N THR A 96 -7.23 -14.35 -3.55
CA THR A 96 -6.11 -15.18 -3.08
C THR A 96 -4.85 -15.05 -3.93
N GLU A 97 -4.94 -14.54 -5.16
CA GLU A 97 -3.77 -14.32 -6.01
C GLU A 97 -2.99 -13.08 -5.52
N LYS A 98 -3.71 -12.00 -5.23
CA LYS A 98 -3.13 -10.75 -4.69
C LYS A 98 -3.02 -10.72 -3.16
N MET A 99 -3.61 -11.70 -2.47
CA MET A 99 -3.72 -11.73 -1.00
C MET A 99 -4.40 -10.48 -0.44
N GLU A 100 -5.45 -10.02 -1.08
CA GLU A 100 -6.22 -8.82 -0.72
C GLU A 100 -7.67 -9.14 -0.34
N CYS A 101 -8.23 -8.31 0.52
CA CYS A 101 -9.67 -8.26 0.77
C CYS A 101 -10.24 -7.03 0.05
N GLN A 102 -10.98 -7.26 -1.03
CA GLN A 102 -11.65 -6.21 -1.79
C GLN A 102 -13.14 -6.16 -1.42
N MET A 103 -13.65 -4.97 -1.16
CA MET A 103 -15.03 -4.73 -0.75
C MET A 103 -15.63 -3.57 -1.55
N GLU A 104 -16.73 -3.82 -2.22
CA GLU A 104 -17.49 -2.80 -2.97
C GLU A 104 -18.67 -2.30 -2.14
N ASN A 105 -18.83 -0.98 -2.09
CA ASN A 105 -19.87 -0.30 -1.33
C ASN A 105 -20.00 -0.77 0.14
N PRO A 106 -18.88 -0.92 0.88
CA PRO A 106 -18.90 -1.44 2.24
C PRO A 106 -19.52 -0.45 3.22
N TYR A 107 -20.06 -1.00 4.32
CA TYR A 107 -20.21 -0.27 5.58
C TYR A 107 -18.90 -0.28 6.34
N ILE A 108 -18.66 0.77 7.11
CA ILE A 108 -17.43 0.96 7.89
C ILE A 108 -17.82 1.23 9.35
N LEU A 109 -17.51 0.30 10.23
CA LEU A 109 -17.65 0.46 11.67
C LEU A 109 -16.33 0.96 12.23
N ILE A 110 -16.37 2.09 12.95
CA ILE A 110 -15.20 2.73 13.56
C ILE A 110 -15.36 2.72 15.07
N TYR A 111 -14.52 1.97 15.76
CA TYR A 111 -14.56 1.80 17.21
C TYR A 111 -13.19 2.08 17.85
N ASP A 112 -13.14 2.87 18.90
CA ASP A 112 -11.88 3.32 19.52
C ASP A 112 -11.26 2.35 20.51
N LYS A 113 -11.99 1.28 20.86
CA LYS A 113 -11.54 0.26 21.82
C LYS A 113 -11.43 -1.13 21.21
N LYS A 114 -11.03 -2.08 22.04
CA LYS A 114 -10.96 -3.50 21.72
C LYS A 114 -12.35 -4.13 21.72
N ILE A 115 -12.64 -4.97 20.73
CA ILE A 115 -13.86 -5.76 20.64
C ILE A 115 -13.62 -7.13 21.28
N SER A 116 -14.22 -7.37 22.43
CA SER A 116 -14.04 -8.62 23.18
C SER A 116 -15.24 -9.55 23.04
N VAL A 117 -16.45 -9.00 22.96
CA VAL A 117 -17.70 -9.76 22.95
C VAL A 117 -18.44 -9.56 21.63
N LEU A 118 -18.65 -10.64 20.88
CA LEU A 118 -19.34 -10.59 19.60
C LEU A 118 -20.79 -10.10 19.73
N LYS A 119 -21.43 -10.36 20.90
CA LYS A 119 -22.81 -9.94 21.16
C LYS A 119 -23.01 -8.44 21.00
N ASP A 120 -21.98 -7.65 21.35
CA ASP A 120 -22.04 -6.19 21.27
C ASP A 120 -22.07 -5.69 19.81
N LEU A 121 -21.64 -6.52 18.85
CA LEU A 121 -21.70 -6.26 17.41
C LEU A 121 -23.03 -6.66 16.75
N LEU A 122 -23.87 -7.44 17.41
CA LEU A 122 -25.12 -7.95 16.83
C LEU A 122 -26.02 -6.87 16.23
N PRO A 123 -26.20 -5.68 16.88
CA PRO A 123 -27.01 -4.60 16.32
C PRO A 123 -26.55 -4.11 14.95
N ILE A 124 -25.26 -4.28 14.62
CA ILE A 124 -24.67 -3.91 13.33
C ILE A 124 -24.62 -5.14 12.39
N LEU A 125 -24.25 -6.31 12.89
CA LEU A 125 -24.08 -7.51 12.07
C LEU A 125 -25.40 -7.99 11.44
N GLU A 126 -26.49 -8.00 12.19
CA GLU A 126 -27.78 -8.48 11.68
C GLU A 126 -28.31 -7.63 10.51
N PRO A 127 -28.39 -6.29 10.60
CA PRO A 127 -28.80 -5.47 9.47
C PRO A 127 -27.80 -5.53 8.29
N THR A 128 -26.50 -5.67 8.57
CA THR A 128 -25.48 -5.81 7.52
C THR A 128 -25.69 -7.09 6.72
N VAL A 129 -25.96 -8.21 7.38
CA VAL A 129 -26.30 -9.47 6.70
C VAL A 129 -27.57 -9.32 5.84
N GLN A 130 -28.60 -8.68 6.38
CA GLN A 130 -29.85 -8.44 5.65
C GLN A 130 -29.66 -7.58 4.40
N SER A 131 -28.78 -6.57 4.48
CA SER A 131 -28.45 -5.70 3.34
C SER A 131 -27.62 -6.38 2.25
N GLY A 132 -26.90 -7.46 2.59
CA GLY A 132 -25.96 -8.14 1.71
C GLY A 132 -24.67 -7.37 1.39
N ARG A 133 -24.49 -6.17 1.96
CA ARG A 133 -23.31 -5.32 1.79
C ARG A 133 -22.16 -5.80 2.68
N PRO A 134 -20.89 -5.63 2.24
CA PRO A 134 -19.74 -5.95 3.08
C PRO A 134 -19.60 -4.97 4.24
N LEU A 135 -18.94 -5.43 5.32
CA LEU A 135 -18.61 -4.62 6.50
C LEU A 135 -17.11 -4.62 6.76
N LEU A 136 -16.52 -3.44 6.81
CA LEU A 136 -15.18 -3.24 7.38
C LEU A 136 -15.33 -2.86 8.85
N ILE A 137 -14.61 -3.54 9.73
CA ILE A 137 -14.48 -3.18 11.14
C ILE A 137 -13.09 -2.58 11.36
N ILE A 138 -13.04 -1.36 11.86
CA ILE A 138 -11.82 -0.68 12.30
C ILE A 138 -11.92 -0.55 13.82
N ALA A 139 -11.09 -1.29 14.56
CA ALA A 139 -11.08 -1.28 16.01
C ALA A 139 -9.66 -1.28 16.57
N GLU A 140 -9.47 -0.94 17.85
CA GLU A 140 -8.16 -1.05 18.48
C GLU A 140 -7.57 -2.45 18.34
N ASP A 141 -8.37 -3.44 18.64
CA ASP A 141 -8.08 -4.87 18.46
C ASP A 141 -9.37 -5.69 18.49
N ILE A 142 -9.32 -6.97 18.14
CA ILE A 142 -10.42 -7.91 18.28
C ILE A 142 -9.90 -9.14 19.01
N ASP A 143 -10.57 -9.53 20.10
CA ASP A 143 -10.20 -10.70 20.86
C ASP A 143 -10.36 -11.99 20.04
N SER A 144 -9.52 -12.98 20.35
CA SER A 144 -9.43 -14.23 19.60
C SER A 144 -10.77 -14.96 19.46
N GLU A 145 -11.64 -14.91 20.48
CA GLU A 145 -12.96 -15.56 20.46
C GLU A 145 -13.92 -14.84 19.49
N ALA A 146 -13.97 -13.50 19.58
CA ALA A 146 -14.79 -12.69 18.68
C ALA A 146 -14.28 -12.82 17.23
N LEU A 147 -12.96 -12.74 17.04
CA LEU A 147 -12.31 -12.89 15.73
C LEU A 147 -12.60 -14.26 15.10
N ALA A 148 -12.44 -15.35 15.88
CA ALA A 148 -12.72 -16.71 15.40
C ALA A 148 -14.17 -16.85 14.90
N THR A 149 -15.10 -16.26 15.61
CA THR A 149 -16.52 -16.30 15.21
C THR A 149 -16.78 -15.50 13.94
N LEU A 150 -16.18 -14.31 13.78
CA LEU A 150 -16.26 -13.53 12.55
C LEU A 150 -15.67 -14.29 11.35
N VAL A 151 -14.50 -14.90 11.53
CA VAL A 151 -13.83 -15.73 10.51
C VAL A 151 -14.70 -16.93 10.10
N VAL A 152 -15.26 -17.67 11.06
CA VAL A 152 -16.13 -18.82 10.76
C VAL A 152 -17.36 -18.40 9.97
N ASN A 153 -18.02 -17.30 10.34
CA ASN A 153 -19.19 -16.80 9.61
C ASN A 153 -18.84 -16.30 8.21
N ARG A 154 -17.66 -15.70 8.06
CA ARG A 154 -17.15 -15.30 6.73
C ARG A 154 -16.87 -16.52 5.85
N LEU A 155 -16.20 -17.54 6.38
CA LEU A 155 -15.90 -18.78 5.63
C LEU A 155 -17.16 -19.54 5.24
N ARG A 156 -18.23 -19.48 6.04
CA ARG A 156 -19.57 -20.03 5.70
C ARG A 156 -20.31 -19.20 4.66
N GLY A 157 -19.79 -18.02 4.28
CA GLY A 157 -20.43 -17.13 3.33
C GLY A 157 -21.63 -16.36 3.88
N SER A 158 -21.92 -16.46 5.18
CA SER A 158 -23.03 -15.74 5.83
C SER A 158 -22.72 -14.27 6.11
N LEU A 159 -21.43 -13.90 6.21
CA LEU A 159 -20.93 -12.53 6.42
C LEU A 159 -19.88 -12.18 5.37
N LYS A 160 -20.02 -11.03 4.73
CA LYS A 160 -18.96 -10.39 3.95
C LYS A 160 -18.27 -9.38 4.85
N ILE A 161 -17.17 -9.76 5.48
CA ILE A 161 -16.55 -8.94 6.52
C ILE A 161 -15.03 -8.95 6.40
N CYS A 162 -14.42 -7.83 6.73
CA CYS A 162 -13.00 -7.71 7.01
C CYS A 162 -12.81 -6.90 8.30
N ALA A 163 -11.75 -7.18 9.02
CA ALA A 163 -11.40 -6.47 10.23
C ALA A 163 -9.93 -6.04 10.20
N VAL A 164 -9.70 -4.79 10.57
CA VAL A 164 -8.37 -4.17 10.62
C VAL A 164 -8.16 -3.49 11.96
N LYS A 165 -6.90 -3.37 12.38
CA LYS A 165 -6.56 -2.60 13.57
C LYS A 165 -6.59 -1.11 13.25
N ALA A 166 -7.05 -0.31 14.20
CA ALA A 166 -7.01 1.14 14.11
C ALA A 166 -5.57 1.64 13.95
N PRO A 167 -5.31 2.62 13.05
CA PRO A 167 -4.00 3.19 12.86
C PRO A 167 -3.58 4.07 14.04
N GLY A 168 -2.26 4.07 14.35
CA GLY A 168 -1.70 4.88 15.43
C GLY A 168 -1.95 4.31 16.84
N PHE A 169 -1.57 5.10 17.85
CA PHE A 169 -1.68 4.77 19.27
C PHE A 169 -2.13 6.01 20.06
N GLY A 170 -2.82 5.79 21.20
CA GLY A 170 -3.25 6.88 22.10
C GLY A 170 -4.09 7.95 21.38
N ASP A 171 -3.79 9.22 21.64
CA ASP A 171 -4.56 10.35 21.08
C ASP A 171 -4.41 10.45 19.55
N ARG A 172 -3.30 9.98 18.99
CA ARG A 172 -3.16 9.90 17.54
C ARG A 172 -4.14 8.93 16.91
N ARG A 173 -4.33 7.75 17.53
CA ARG A 173 -5.31 6.78 17.06
C ARG A 173 -6.70 7.40 17.03
N LYS A 174 -7.10 8.12 18.09
CA LYS A 174 -8.39 8.82 18.15
C LYS A 174 -8.50 9.84 17.02
N ALA A 175 -7.46 10.63 16.81
CA ALA A 175 -7.43 11.64 15.74
C ALA A 175 -7.53 11.02 14.35
N MET A 176 -6.86 9.90 14.09
CA MET A 176 -6.92 9.18 12.80
C MET A 176 -8.29 8.51 12.60
N LEU A 177 -8.90 7.96 13.65
CA LEU A 177 -10.26 7.41 13.57
C LEU A 177 -11.29 8.52 13.22
N GLU A 178 -11.13 9.73 13.78
CA GLU A 178 -11.94 10.88 13.40
C GLU A 178 -11.74 11.29 11.94
N ASP A 179 -10.49 11.25 11.46
CA ASP A 179 -10.19 11.56 10.06
C ASP A 179 -10.89 10.56 9.12
N ILE A 180 -10.85 9.26 9.46
CA ILE A 180 -11.55 8.20 8.71
C ILE A 180 -13.07 8.42 8.79
N ALA A 181 -13.62 8.78 9.96
CA ALA A 181 -15.04 9.02 10.14
C ALA A 181 -15.52 10.18 9.27
N VAL A 182 -14.81 11.31 9.28
CA VAL A 182 -15.13 12.47 8.43
C VAL A 182 -15.05 12.10 6.95
N LEU A 183 -14.03 11.34 6.54
CA LEU A 183 -13.85 10.92 5.14
C LEU A 183 -14.99 10.01 4.65
N THR A 184 -15.50 9.15 5.52
CA THR A 184 -16.48 8.12 5.16
C THR A 184 -17.91 8.45 5.52
N GLY A 185 -18.12 9.62 6.17
CA GLY A 185 -19.42 10.04 6.67
C GLY A 185 -19.93 9.23 7.86
N GLY A 186 -19.03 8.53 8.57
CA GLY A 186 -19.35 7.72 9.73
C GLY A 186 -19.15 8.47 11.05
N THR A 187 -19.36 7.76 12.15
CA THR A 187 -19.16 8.24 13.51
C THR A 187 -18.22 7.32 14.26
N VAL A 188 -17.22 7.89 14.95
CA VAL A 188 -16.37 7.11 15.85
C VAL A 188 -17.19 6.75 17.09
N ILE A 189 -17.41 5.45 17.29
CA ILE A 189 -18.07 4.93 18.48
C ILE A 189 -17.03 4.92 19.60
N SER A 190 -17.24 5.76 20.59
CA SER A 190 -16.35 5.97 21.73
C SER A 190 -17.14 6.21 23.00
N GLU A 191 -16.74 5.55 24.10
CA GLU A 191 -17.36 5.81 25.40
C GLU A 191 -17.10 7.23 25.91
N GLU A 192 -16.00 7.86 25.49
CA GLU A 192 -15.72 9.26 25.81
C GLU A 192 -16.78 10.21 25.20
N LYS A 193 -17.37 9.79 24.09
CA LYS A 193 -18.51 10.49 23.45
C LYS A 193 -19.88 10.01 23.96
N GLY A 194 -19.90 9.13 24.94
CA GLY A 194 -21.13 8.52 25.45
C GLY A 194 -21.73 7.44 24.55
N LEU A 195 -21.00 7.01 23.52
CA LEU A 195 -21.44 5.99 22.57
C LEU A 195 -20.85 4.61 22.95
N LYS A 196 -21.73 3.60 23.03
CA LYS A 196 -21.34 2.22 23.27
C LYS A 196 -21.61 1.37 22.03
N LEU A 197 -20.82 0.32 21.85
CA LEU A 197 -20.94 -0.58 20.70
C LEU A 197 -22.32 -1.28 20.64
N GLU A 198 -22.86 -1.64 21.80
CA GLU A 198 -24.21 -2.25 21.95
C GLU A 198 -25.35 -1.34 21.47
N GLY A 199 -25.14 -0.02 21.48
CA GLY A 199 -26.09 0.99 21.03
C GLY A 199 -25.81 1.54 19.65
N ALA A 200 -24.87 0.93 18.92
CA ALA A 200 -24.52 1.36 17.58
C ALA A 200 -25.65 1.07 16.58
N THR A 201 -25.89 2.01 15.68
CA THR A 201 -26.93 1.94 14.65
C THR A 201 -26.31 2.09 13.26
N MET A 202 -27.04 1.69 12.21
CA MET A 202 -26.55 1.70 10.83
C MET A 202 -26.22 3.09 10.30
N ASP A 203 -26.86 4.13 10.81
CA ASP A 203 -26.61 5.53 10.46
C ASP A 203 -25.28 6.07 11.03
N MET A 204 -24.69 5.39 12.01
CA MET A 204 -23.36 5.70 12.53
C MET A 204 -22.24 5.12 11.68
N LEU A 205 -22.55 4.20 10.76
CA LEU A 205 -21.56 3.56 9.91
C LEU A 205 -21.14 4.48 8.77
N GLY A 206 -19.83 4.56 8.54
CA GLY A 206 -19.31 5.16 7.34
C GLY A 206 -19.55 4.28 6.11
N THR A 207 -19.39 4.85 4.92
CA THR A 207 -19.45 4.14 3.64
C THR A 207 -18.38 4.66 2.68
N ALA A 208 -18.00 3.84 1.71
CA ALA A 208 -17.09 4.20 0.63
C ALA A 208 -17.51 3.45 -0.64
N GLU A 209 -17.01 3.85 -1.79
CA GLU A 209 -17.25 3.13 -3.05
C GLU A 209 -16.51 1.80 -3.05
N LYS A 210 -15.22 1.83 -2.67
CA LYS A 210 -14.39 0.63 -2.60
C LYS A 210 -13.41 0.69 -1.43
N ILE A 211 -13.12 -0.47 -0.85
CA ILE A 211 -12.02 -0.65 0.11
C ILE A 211 -11.21 -1.86 -0.30
N THR A 212 -9.89 -1.65 -0.31
CA THR A 212 -8.91 -2.72 -0.51
C THR A 212 -8.04 -2.84 0.75
N VAL A 213 -7.95 -4.04 1.29
CA VAL A 213 -7.14 -4.34 2.47
C VAL A 213 -6.15 -5.43 2.11
N ASP A 214 -4.88 -5.11 2.19
CA ASP A 214 -3.82 -6.09 2.07
C ASP A 214 -3.25 -6.49 3.46
N LYS A 215 -2.11 -7.12 3.48
CA LYS A 215 -1.44 -7.57 4.71
C LYS A 215 -1.00 -6.39 5.59
N ASP A 216 -0.61 -5.28 5.00
CA ASP A 216 0.08 -4.17 5.65
C ASP A 216 -0.74 -2.87 5.63
N THR A 217 -1.62 -2.69 4.64
CA THR A 217 -2.34 -1.44 4.41
C THR A 217 -3.84 -1.61 4.20
N THR A 218 -4.57 -0.52 4.42
CA THR A 218 -6.00 -0.38 4.10
C THR A 218 -6.19 0.89 3.28
N THR A 219 -6.75 0.75 2.09
CA THR A 219 -7.05 1.85 1.16
C THR A 219 -8.55 2.04 1.05
N ILE A 220 -9.02 3.25 1.36
CA ILE A 220 -10.41 3.69 1.22
C ILE A 220 -10.49 4.58 -0.02
N VAL A 221 -11.33 4.20 -0.98
CA VAL A 221 -11.53 4.93 -2.24
C VAL A 221 -12.93 5.52 -2.25
N ASN A 222 -13.03 6.80 -2.56
CA ASN A 222 -14.27 7.55 -2.69
C ASN A 222 -15.18 7.38 -1.47
N GLY A 223 -14.69 7.87 -0.30
CA GLY A 223 -15.47 7.91 0.94
C GLY A 223 -16.69 8.82 0.79
N ALA A 224 -17.80 8.43 1.43
CA ALA A 224 -19.08 9.15 1.32
C ALA A 224 -19.20 10.33 2.30
N GLY A 225 -18.08 10.83 2.84
CA GLY A 225 -18.06 11.99 3.71
C GLY A 225 -18.45 13.28 2.98
N ASP A 226 -18.97 14.24 3.74
CA ASP A 226 -19.27 15.55 3.22
C ASP A 226 -18.00 16.33 2.88
N LYS A 227 -17.91 16.88 1.67
CA LYS A 227 -16.73 17.61 1.20
C LYS A 227 -16.40 18.83 2.05
N GLU A 228 -17.40 19.54 2.55
CA GLU A 228 -17.21 20.71 3.41
C GLU A 228 -16.63 20.29 4.77
N ALA A 229 -17.12 19.17 5.34
CA ALA A 229 -16.59 18.60 6.56
C ALA A 229 -15.13 18.11 6.39
N ILE A 230 -14.81 17.50 5.27
CA ILE A 230 -13.43 17.07 4.93
C ILE A 230 -12.51 18.30 4.84
N GLN A 231 -12.92 19.37 4.14
CA GLN A 231 -12.13 20.60 4.03
C GLN A 231 -11.97 21.32 5.38
N ALA A 232 -13.02 21.33 6.19
CA ALA A 232 -12.96 21.87 7.56
C ALA A 232 -11.95 21.07 8.41
N ARG A 233 -11.94 19.74 8.29
CA ARG A 233 -11.00 18.87 8.99
C ARG A 233 -9.56 19.12 8.55
N ILE A 234 -9.32 19.25 7.25
CA ILE A 234 -8.01 19.62 6.68
C ILE A 234 -7.54 20.97 7.25
N GLY A 235 -8.45 21.96 7.33
CA GLY A 235 -8.18 23.26 7.94
C GLY A 235 -7.78 23.15 9.41
N GLN A 236 -8.48 22.33 10.21
CA GLN A 236 -8.13 22.05 11.61
C GLN A 236 -6.72 21.47 11.77
N ILE A 237 -6.35 20.49 10.93
CA ILE A 237 -5.01 19.87 10.96
C ILE A 237 -3.94 20.92 10.64
N LYS A 238 -4.15 21.79 9.66
CA LYS A 238 -3.23 22.88 9.32
C LYS A 238 -3.01 23.84 10.50
N ILE A 239 -4.08 24.26 11.16
CA ILE A 239 -4.02 25.13 12.34
C ILE A 239 -3.27 24.43 13.49
N GLN A 240 -3.49 23.14 13.71
CA GLN A 240 -2.74 22.36 14.71
C GLN A 240 -1.25 22.32 14.38
N MET A 241 -0.89 22.13 13.10
CA MET A 241 0.49 22.11 12.64
C MET A 241 1.21 23.46 12.81
N GLU A 242 0.49 24.57 12.62
CA GLU A 242 1.04 25.92 12.83
C GLU A 242 1.26 26.25 14.32
N ASN A 243 0.41 25.72 15.19
CA ASN A 243 0.45 25.99 16.63
C ASN A 243 1.35 25.04 17.42
N THR A 244 1.80 23.93 16.84
CA THR A 244 2.69 22.99 17.53
C THR A 244 4.13 23.49 17.53
N THR A 245 4.82 23.34 18.67
CA THR A 245 6.25 23.66 18.84
C THR A 245 7.13 22.44 18.73
N SER A 246 6.55 21.24 18.64
CA SER A 246 7.26 19.96 18.53
C SER A 246 7.48 19.62 17.06
N ASP A 247 8.72 19.50 16.63
CA ASP A 247 9.04 19.08 15.25
C ASP A 247 8.48 17.70 14.93
N TYR A 248 8.50 16.77 15.90
CA TYR A 248 7.92 15.44 15.76
C TYR A 248 6.38 15.48 15.58
N ASP A 249 5.67 16.30 16.37
CA ASP A 249 4.22 16.43 16.20
C ASP A 249 3.87 17.12 14.89
N LYS A 250 4.69 18.08 14.47
CA LYS A 250 4.54 18.75 13.17
C LYS A 250 4.69 17.77 12.02
N GLU A 251 5.69 16.91 12.04
CA GLU A 251 5.88 15.84 11.04
C GLU A 251 4.66 14.91 10.99
N LYS A 252 4.15 14.47 12.14
CA LYS A 252 2.98 13.58 12.19
C LYS A 252 1.65 14.25 11.81
N LEU A 253 1.52 15.53 12.05
CA LEU A 253 0.39 16.32 11.53
C LEU A 253 0.50 16.51 10.02
N GLN A 254 1.72 16.66 9.49
CA GLN A 254 1.96 16.75 8.06
C GLN A 254 1.61 15.43 7.34
N GLU A 255 1.99 14.28 7.89
CA GLU A 255 1.57 12.96 7.38
C GLU A 255 0.03 12.83 7.34
N ARG A 256 -0.67 13.21 8.42
CA ARG A 256 -2.14 13.20 8.46
C ARG A 256 -2.76 14.13 7.43
N LEU A 257 -2.20 15.34 7.31
CA LEU A 257 -2.64 16.32 6.33
C LEU A 257 -2.50 15.77 4.91
N ALA A 258 -1.36 15.16 4.60
CA ALA A 258 -1.09 14.56 3.29
C ALA A 258 -2.08 13.43 2.98
N LYS A 259 -2.34 12.53 3.94
CA LYS A 259 -3.34 11.44 3.78
C LYS A 259 -4.77 11.96 3.55
N MET A 260 -5.16 13.05 4.21
CA MET A 260 -6.51 13.64 4.08
C MET A 260 -6.66 14.50 2.81
N ALA A 261 -5.61 15.27 2.47
CA ALA A 261 -5.68 16.26 1.38
C ALA A 261 -5.25 15.68 0.02
N GLY A 262 -4.49 14.58 0.01
CA GLY A 262 -3.96 13.97 -1.21
C GLY A 262 -5.01 13.23 -2.03
N GLY A 263 -6.04 12.71 -1.40
CA GLY A 263 -7.02 11.84 -2.04
C GLY A 263 -6.41 10.53 -2.54
N VAL A 264 -7.14 9.84 -3.39
CA VAL A 264 -6.68 8.63 -4.10
C VAL A 264 -6.81 8.87 -5.60
N ALA A 265 -5.71 8.72 -6.33
CA ALA A 265 -5.79 8.68 -7.79
C ALA A 265 -6.23 7.28 -8.22
N VAL A 266 -7.28 7.20 -9.00
CA VAL A 266 -7.79 5.94 -9.56
C VAL A 266 -7.45 5.91 -11.05
N LEU A 267 -6.62 4.94 -11.44
CA LEU A 267 -6.31 4.65 -12.83
C LEU A 267 -7.37 3.66 -13.35
N TYR A 268 -8.34 4.15 -14.07
CA TYR A 268 -9.34 3.32 -14.76
C TYR A 268 -8.76 2.79 -16.06
N VAL A 269 -8.48 1.50 -16.11
CA VAL A 269 -7.90 0.85 -17.30
C VAL A 269 -9.01 0.37 -18.21
N GLY A 270 -9.06 0.88 -19.43
CA GLY A 270 -9.99 0.46 -20.47
C GLY A 270 -9.32 -0.28 -21.61
N ALA A 271 -10.02 -1.28 -22.17
CA ALA A 271 -9.62 -2.01 -23.37
C ALA A 271 -10.86 -2.54 -24.13
N PRO A 272 -10.71 -2.95 -25.41
CA PRO A 272 -11.81 -3.46 -26.21
C PRO A 272 -12.36 -4.82 -25.76
N SER A 273 -11.57 -5.62 -25.06
CA SER A 273 -11.96 -6.94 -24.57
C SER A 273 -11.55 -7.12 -23.10
N GLU A 274 -12.23 -8.02 -22.40
CA GLU A 274 -11.98 -8.34 -20.99
C GLU A 274 -10.56 -8.92 -20.77
N VAL A 275 -10.08 -9.73 -21.73
CA VAL A 275 -8.73 -10.32 -21.67
C VAL A 275 -7.65 -9.24 -21.81
N GLU A 276 -7.81 -8.34 -22.79
CA GLU A 276 -6.88 -7.22 -22.99
C GLU A 276 -6.93 -6.24 -21.81
N MET A 277 -8.10 -6.03 -21.22
CA MET A 277 -8.26 -5.17 -20.06
C MET A 277 -7.51 -5.72 -18.85
N LYS A 278 -7.64 -7.03 -18.58
CA LYS A 278 -6.91 -7.68 -17.48
C LYS A 278 -5.40 -7.61 -17.70
N GLU A 279 -4.91 -7.93 -18.90
CA GLU A 279 -3.49 -7.87 -19.24
C GLU A 279 -2.94 -6.45 -19.10
N LYS A 280 -3.68 -5.45 -19.59
CA LYS A 280 -3.30 -4.05 -19.47
C LYS A 280 -3.31 -3.55 -18.03
N LYS A 281 -4.29 -3.99 -17.22
CA LYS A 281 -4.37 -3.70 -15.79
C LYS A 281 -3.17 -4.25 -15.03
N ASP A 282 -2.81 -5.52 -15.26
CA ASP A 282 -1.66 -6.15 -14.63
C ASP A 282 -0.36 -5.40 -15.00
N ARG A 283 -0.21 -4.99 -16.26
CA ARG A 283 0.93 -4.20 -16.73
C ARG A 283 1.01 -2.81 -16.09
N VAL A 284 -0.13 -2.15 -15.89
CA VAL A 284 -0.21 -0.87 -15.19
C VAL A 284 0.12 -1.02 -13.71
N ASP A 285 -0.39 -2.07 -13.06
CA ASP A 285 -0.06 -2.41 -11.67
C ASP A 285 1.44 -2.63 -11.48
N ASP A 286 2.07 -3.45 -12.32
CA ASP A 286 3.51 -3.70 -12.30
C ASP A 286 4.33 -2.42 -12.48
N ALA A 287 3.94 -1.59 -13.45
CA ALA A 287 4.59 -0.31 -13.71
C ALA A 287 4.45 0.66 -12.53
N LEU A 288 3.30 0.67 -11.86
CA LEU A 288 3.05 1.49 -10.69
C LEU A 288 3.92 1.07 -9.50
N HIS A 289 4.00 -0.24 -9.22
CA HIS A 289 4.84 -0.77 -8.15
C HIS A 289 6.33 -0.46 -8.39
N ALA A 290 6.82 -0.70 -9.61
CA ALA A 290 8.20 -0.37 -9.96
C ALA A 290 8.51 1.13 -9.87
N THR A 291 7.53 1.98 -10.24
CA THR A 291 7.70 3.44 -10.16
C THR A 291 7.74 3.92 -8.71
N ARG A 292 6.90 3.37 -7.82
CA ARG A 292 6.95 3.66 -6.37
C ARG A 292 8.29 3.27 -5.77
N ALA A 293 8.76 2.03 -6.02
CA ALA A 293 10.05 1.57 -5.55
C ALA A 293 11.20 2.47 -6.05
N ALA A 294 11.14 2.94 -7.30
CA ALA A 294 12.15 3.84 -7.87
C ALA A 294 12.12 5.25 -7.23
N ILE A 295 10.95 5.75 -6.82
CA ILE A 295 10.84 7.02 -6.11
C ILE A 295 11.42 6.90 -4.69
N GLU A 296 11.13 5.80 -4.00
CA GLU A 296 11.57 5.56 -2.62
C GLU A 296 13.06 5.25 -2.53
N GLU A 297 13.56 4.36 -3.37
CA GLU A 297 14.91 3.81 -3.27
C GLU A 297 15.87 4.30 -4.37
N GLY A 298 15.37 4.96 -5.41
CA GLY A 298 16.14 5.37 -6.56
C GLY A 298 16.25 4.29 -7.64
N THR A 299 17.09 4.56 -8.65
CA THR A 299 17.34 3.67 -9.78
C THR A 299 18.83 3.35 -9.91
N VAL A 300 19.15 2.15 -10.34
CA VAL A 300 20.51 1.68 -10.62
C VAL A 300 20.63 1.25 -12.08
N PRO A 301 21.85 1.17 -12.64
CA PRO A 301 22.05 0.61 -14.00
C PRO A 301 21.51 -0.81 -14.11
N GLY A 302 20.65 -1.04 -15.11
CA GLY A 302 20.02 -2.33 -15.37
C GLY A 302 20.94 -3.36 -16.02
N GLY A 303 20.36 -4.50 -16.43
CA GLY A 303 21.07 -5.56 -17.16
C GLY A 303 22.18 -6.27 -16.38
N GLY A 304 22.16 -6.20 -15.05
CA GLY A 304 23.20 -6.77 -14.18
C GLY A 304 24.44 -5.88 -13.99
N VAL A 305 24.49 -4.68 -14.61
CA VAL A 305 25.64 -3.77 -14.51
C VAL A 305 25.89 -3.30 -13.08
N ALA A 306 24.83 -3.04 -12.29
CA ALA A 306 24.97 -2.65 -10.90
C ALA A 306 25.71 -3.71 -10.07
N TYR A 307 25.46 -4.99 -10.32
CA TYR A 307 26.16 -6.09 -9.66
C TYR A 307 27.65 -6.16 -10.05
N ILE A 308 27.97 -5.98 -11.34
CA ILE A 308 29.35 -5.96 -11.80
C ILE A 308 30.13 -4.83 -11.14
N ARG A 309 29.55 -3.63 -11.05
CA ARG A 309 30.17 -2.48 -10.34
C ARG A 309 30.32 -2.74 -8.84
N ALA A 310 29.49 -3.59 -8.25
CA ALA A 310 29.59 -3.95 -6.84
C ALA A 310 30.73 -4.94 -6.55
N ILE A 311 31.30 -5.60 -7.56
CA ILE A 311 32.46 -6.50 -7.41
C ILE A 311 33.65 -5.74 -6.79
N ASP A 312 33.86 -4.50 -7.18
CA ASP A 312 34.97 -3.67 -6.66
C ASP A 312 34.90 -3.53 -5.12
N ALA A 313 33.70 -3.54 -4.53
CA ALA A 313 33.52 -3.48 -3.08
C ALA A 313 33.95 -4.78 -2.36
N LEU A 314 34.09 -5.88 -3.09
CA LEU A 314 34.56 -7.16 -2.58
C LEU A 314 36.06 -7.39 -2.86
N GLU A 315 36.73 -6.51 -3.60
CA GLU A 315 38.15 -6.63 -3.89
C GLU A 315 38.98 -6.51 -2.62
N GLY A 316 39.86 -7.49 -2.41
CA GLY A 316 40.69 -7.56 -1.23
C GLY A 316 40.00 -7.94 0.07
N MET A 317 38.69 -8.19 0.04
CA MET A 317 37.93 -8.65 1.21
C MET A 317 38.33 -10.09 1.57
N LYS A 318 38.68 -10.31 2.84
CA LYS A 318 39.05 -11.62 3.38
C LYS A 318 38.20 -11.93 4.60
N GLY A 319 37.88 -13.21 4.76
CA GLY A 319 37.26 -13.73 5.98
C GLY A 319 38.27 -13.91 7.12
N ASP A 320 37.75 -14.20 8.31
CA ASP A 320 38.58 -14.51 9.49
C ASP A 320 39.25 -15.92 9.37
N ASN A 321 38.77 -16.75 8.45
CA ASN A 321 39.30 -18.06 8.10
C ASN A 321 39.06 -18.37 6.62
N GLU A 322 39.58 -19.56 6.15
CA GLU A 322 39.47 -19.98 4.74
C GLU A 322 38.02 -20.21 4.31
N ASP A 323 37.18 -20.76 5.16
CA ASP A 323 35.77 -21.03 4.85
C ASP A 323 34.98 -19.70 4.65
N GLU A 324 35.21 -18.70 5.50
CA GLU A 324 34.61 -17.38 5.30
C GLU A 324 35.11 -16.74 4.00
N THR A 325 36.40 -16.84 3.69
CA THR A 325 36.98 -16.33 2.43
C THR A 325 36.35 -17.02 1.23
N THR A 326 36.16 -18.33 1.29
CA THR A 326 35.44 -19.09 0.26
C THR A 326 33.99 -18.61 0.09
N GLY A 327 33.30 -18.30 1.20
CA GLY A 327 31.95 -17.70 1.17
C GLY A 327 31.90 -16.36 0.42
N ILE A 328 32.90 -15.51 0.62
CA ILE A 328 33.03 -14.22 -0.09
C ILE A 328 33.25 -14.44 -1.59
N GLU A 329 34.15 -15.35 -1.96
CA GLU A 329 34.43 -15.68 -3.37
C GLU A 329 33.22 -16.30 -4.11
N ILE A 330 32.38 -17.06 -3.40
CA ILE A 330 31.12 -17.57 -3.95
C ILE A 330 30.19 -16.41 -4.34
N VAL A 331 30.01 -15.41 -3.47
CA VAL A 331 29.17 -14.24 -3.76
C VAL A 331 29.77 -13.45 -4.92
N LYS A 332 31.08 -13.19 -4.89
CA LYS A 332 31.78 -12.46 -5.96
C LYS A 332 31.52 -13.08 -7.33
N ARG A 333 31.58 -14.40 -7.43
CA ARG A 333 31.31 -15.12 -8.68
C ARG A 333 29.81 -15.13 -9.04
N ALA A 334 28.93 -15.27 -8.05
CA ALA A 334 27.49 -15.35 -8.29
C ALA A 334 26.90 -14.06 -8.86
N ILE A 335 27.40 -12.89 -8.43
CA ILE A 335 26.90 -11.58 -8.90
C ILE A 335 27.33 -11.23 -10.33
N GLU A 336 28.20 -11.99 -10.97
CA GLU A 336 28.49 -11.88 -12.41
C GLU A 336 27.39 -12.51 -13.29
N GLU A 337 26.65 -13.50 -12.76
CA GLU A 337 25.71 -14.29 -13.55
C GLU A 337 24.54 -13.49 -14.13
N PRO A 338 23.95 -12.48 -13.47
CA PRO A 338 22.86 -11.69 -14.06
C PRO A 338 23.22 -10.97 -15.37
N LEU A 339 24.48 -10.56 -15.55
CA LEU A 339 24.93 -9.91 -16.79
C LEU A 339 25.16 -10.91 -17.94
N ARG A 340 25.53 -12.16 -17.64
CA ARG A 340 25.90 -13.15 -18.68
C ARG A 340 24.79 -13.40 -19.70
N PRO A 341 23.52 -13.70 -19.31
CA PRO A 341 22.44 -13.89 -20.28
C PRO A 341 22.23 -12.66 -21.16
N VAL A 342 22.28 -11.45 -20.55
CA VAL A 342 22.12 -10.18 -21.29
C VAL A 342 23.23 -10.03 -22.34
N SER A 343 24.49 -10.33 -21.98
CA SER A 343 25.62 -10.30 -22.90
C SER A 343 25.45 -11.28 -24.06
N TYR A 344 25.05 -12.53 -23.78
CA TYR A 344 24.82 -13.53 -24.81
C TYR A 344 23.70 -13.17 -25.77
N THR A 345 22.61 -12.60 -25.30
CA THR A 345 21.45 -12.26 -26.14
C THR A 345 21.66 -11.00 -26.99
N HIS A 346 22.47 -10.06 -26.52
CA HIS A 346 22.64 -8.75 -27.17
C HIS A 346 23.99 -8.54 -27.85
N LEU A 347 25.03 -9.27 -27.45
CA LEU A 347 26.40 -9.09 -27.99
C LEU A 347 26.84 -10.20 -28.92
N THR A 348 26.26 -11.40 -28.85
CA THR A 348 26.51 -12.45 -29.85
C THR A 348 25.49 -12.37 -30.96
N LEU A 349 25.80 -11.56 -31.98
CA LEU A 349 25.11 -11.71 -33.27
C LEU A 349 25.37 -13.11 -33.79
N PRO A 350 24.34 -13.85 -34.26
CA PRO A 350 24.59 -15.12 -34.97
C PRO A 350 25.42 -14.81 -36.21
N THR A 351 26.66 -15.23 -36.21
CA THR A 351 27.48 -15.28 -37.40
C THR A 351 26.93 -16.42 -38.24
N ASN A 352 26.10 -16.09 -39.22
CA ASN A 352 25.81 -16.97 -40.36
C ASN A 352 26.94 -16.88 -41.38
#